data_dd0e7ad5b61c10772718ed3c2ff973c0
#
_entry.id   dd0e7ad5b61c10772718ed3c2ff973c0
#
_cell.length_a   1.000
_cell.length_b   1.000
_cell.length_c   1.000
_cell.angle_alpha   90.00
_cell.angle_beta   90.00
_cell.angle_gamma   90.00
#
_symmetry.space_group_name_H-M   'P 1'
#
loop_
_entity.id
_entity.type
_entity.pdbx_description
1 polymer ?
#
loop_
_entity_poly.entity_id
_entity_poly.type
_entity_poly.pdbx_seq_one_letter_code
_entity_poly.pdbx_strand_id
1 'polypeptide(L)'
;MNVVFECSMPRTGSQLIKSVLKQNPDFAIQIDSPLHFKWHKFRKEISLEPTCSTLTKEELSNRMRGFWLEGLKGWGKAINPKAKVFIEHNRFWADDIDIIKHFFNCKIIIILRDLKDVANSLENIVKNHNEFNNDFNNFYVYKNSAQLQRTHKFFEHEMIRIPLTAIKRIIDEGMFDFVHFLKYEDFIKKPQQELDKLYKFLELKPYKHDFNNIKDMDRIDTPMLPYGRHSIVSSLNKHKKTNFTLKEDVIEFLETEFKWYYERFYNE
;
A
#
# COMPACT_ATOMS: atom_id res chain seq x y z
N MET A 1 16.47 -6.63 12.56
CA MET A 1 15.23 -5.98 12.05
C MET A 1 14.89 -6.62 10.72
N ASN A 2 13.68 -7.13 10.58
CA ASN A 2 13.15 -7.62 9.30
C ASN A 2 12.54 -6.45 8.52
N VAL A 3 12.62 -6.49 7.19
CA VAL A 3 11.96 -5.51 6.31
C VAL A 3 10.74 -6.18 5.68
N VAL A 4 9.63 -5.49 5.69
CA VAL A 4 8.35 -5.92 5.10
C VAL A 4 7.86 -4.79 4.21
N PHE A 5 7.42 -5.10 3.01
CA PHE A 5 6.90 -4.11 2.07
C PHE A 5 5.37 -4.07 2.13
N GLU A 6 4.80 -2.88 2.16
CA GLU A 6 3.36 -2.68 2.06
C GLU A 6 3.04 -1.94 0.77
N CYS A 7 2.31 -2.61 -0.14
CA CYS A 7 2.14 -2.22 -1.54
C CYS A 7 0.66 -1.99 -1.92
N SER A 8 -0.17 -1.55 -0.98
CA SER A 8 -1.61 -1.43 -1.20
C SER A 8 -2.00 -0.27 -2.12
N MET A 9 -3.12 -0.43 -2.79
CA MET A 9 -3.77 0.65 -3.55
C MET A 9 -4.17 1.82 -2.61
N PRO A 10 -4.35 3.03 -3.15
CA PRO A 10 -4.95 4.12 -2.39
C PRO A 10 -6.39 3.75 -1.98
N ARG A 11 -6.85 4.31 -0.89
CA ARG A 11 -8.22 4.17 -0.35
C ARG A 11 -8.60 2.79 0.17
N THR A 12 -7.64 1.88 0.32
CA THR A 12 -7.86 0.55 0.94
C THR A 12 -7.88 0.55 2.47
N GLY A 13 -7.67 1.69 3.12
CA GLY A 13 -7.62 1.79 4.59
C GLY A 13 -6.25 1.50 5.19
N SER A 14 -5.19 1.47 4.37
CA SER A 14 -3.81 1.18 4.80
C SER A 14 -3.32 2.09 5.92
N GLN A 15 -3.73 3.37 5.91
CA GLN A 15 -3.37 4.32 6.97
C GLN A 15 -3.93 3.93 8.33
N LEU A 16 -5.22 3.53 8.38
CA LEU A 16 -5.87 3.09 9.61
C LEU A 16 -5.17 1.84 10.17
N ILE A 17 -4.92 0.85 9.32
CA ILE A 17 -4.27 -0.40 9.74
C ILE A 17 -2.84 -0.13 10.23
N LYS A 18 -2.08 0.71 9.53
CA LYS A 18 -0.73 1.11 9.98
C LYS A 18 -0.75 1.85 11.31
N SER A 19 -1.74 2.72 11.53
CA SER A 19 -1.89 3.44 12.80
C SER A 19 -2.22 2.48 13.95
N VAL A 20 -2.97 1.44 13.70
CA VAL A 20 -3.20 0.37 14.69
C VAL A 20 -1.92 -0.43 14.93
N LEU A 21 -1.21 -0.85 13.89
CA LEU A 21 0.04 -1.61 14.01
C LEU A 21 1.13 -0.81 14.75
N LYS A 22 1.15 0.53 14.62
CA LYS A 22 2.11 1.39 15.34
C LYS A 22 1.98 1.34 16.86
N GLN A 23 0.88 0.82 17.40
CA GLN A 23 0.75 0.59 18.84
C GLN A 23 1.73 -0.47 19.35
N ASN A 24 2.14 -1.41 18.49
CA ASN A 24 3.14 -2.40 18.87
C ASN A 24 4.55 -1.83 18.72
N PRO A 25 5.34 -1.75 19.83
CA PRO A 25 6.69 -1.20 19.80
C PRO A 25 7.69 -2.02 18.95
N ASP A 26 7.33 -3.24 18.56
CA ASP A 26 8.15 -4.08 17.68
C ASP A 26 8.13 -3.59 16.23
N PHE A 27 7.27 -2.61 15.88
CA PHE A 27 7.20 -2.05 14.53
C PHE A 27 7.85 -0.65 14.42
N ALA A 28 8.60 -0.47 13.35
CA ALA A 28 8.90 0.82 12.74
C ALA A 28 8.04 0.95 11.47
N ILE A 29 7.25 2.00 11.34
CA ILE A 29 6.31 2.17 10.21
C ILE A 29 6.52 3.53 9.57
N GLN A 30 6.74 3.53 8.26
CA GLN A 30 6.76 4.71 7.42
C GLN A 30 5.37 4.90 6.78
N ILE A 31 4.87 6.14 6.78
CA ILE A 31 3.57 6.43 6.15
C ILE A 31 3.69 6.51 4.63
N ASP A 32 4.60 7.34 4.16
CA ASP A 32 4.94 7.51 2.76
C ASP A 32 6.47 7.52 2.65
N SER A 33 7.02 6.71 1.79
CA SER A 33 8.45 6.54 1.68
C SER A 33 8.96 6.95 0.30
N PRO A 34 10.06 7.70 0.22
CA PRO A 34 10.73 8.00 -1.04
C PRO A 34 11.63 6.86 -1.52
N LEU A 35 11.78 5.78 -0.73
CA LEU A 35 12.85 4.80 -0.93
C LEU A 35 12.69 4.01 -2.23
N HIS A 36 11.45 3.72 -2.65
CA HIS A 36 11.20 3.08 -3.95
C HIS A 36 11.81 3.87 -5.11
N PHE A 37 11.52 5.18 -5.20
CA PHE A 37 12.06 6.03 -6.27
C PHE A 37 13.58 6.18 -6.18
N LYS A 38 14.13 6.21 -4.96
CA LYS A 38 15.57 6.24 -4.75
C LYS A 38 16.25 4.93 -5.14
N TRP A 39 15.58 3.79 -4.89
CA TRP A 39 16.01 2.48 -5.36
C TRP A 39 16.17 2.44 -6.87
N HIS A 40 15.14 2.84 -7.61
CA HIS A 40 15.18 2.84 -9.08
C HIS A 40 16.28 3.74 -9.62
N LYS A 41 16.41 4.95 -9.08
CA LYS A 41 17.45 5.89 -9.48
C LYS A 41 18.84 5.31 -9.22
N PHE A 42 19.09 4.84 -8.01
CA PHE A 42 20.38 4.26 -7.63
C PHE A 42 20.72 3.03 -8.49
N ARG A 43 19.77 2.12 -8.70
CA ARG A 43 20.00 0.93 -9.53
C ARG A 43 20.40 1.29 -10.95
N LYS A 44 19.76 2.30 -11.53
CA LYS A 44 20.10 2.80 -12.86
C LYS A 44 21.49 3.43 -12.89
N GLU A 45 21.79 4.30 -11.95
CA GLU A 45 23.08 5.00 -11.88
C GLU A 45 24.25 4.03 -11.69
N ILE A 46 24.15 3.10 -10.74
CA ILE A 46 25.21 2.15 -10.45
C ILE A 46 25.45 1.17 -11.61
N SER A 47 24.40 0.81 -12.36
CA SER A 47 24.54 -0.07 -13.53
C SER A 47 25.28 0.58 -14.69
N LEU A 48 25.37 1.91 -14.70
CA LEU A 48 26.06 2.70 -15.71
C LEU A 48 27.48 3.14 -15.26
N GLU A 49 27.82 2.88 -14.00
CA GLU A 49 29.10 3.30 -13.43
C GLU A 49 30.26 2.44 -13.96
N PRO A 50 31.25 3.03 -14.66
CA PRO A 50 32.33 2.27 -15.27
C PRO A 50 33.13 1.41 -14.28
N THR A 51 33.29 1.88 -13.04
CA THR A 51 34.02 1.14 -12.00
C THR A 51 33.30 -0.17 -11.61
N CYS A 52 32.00 -0.27 -11.83
CA CYS A 52 31.23 -1.51 -11.61
C CYS A 52 31.55 -2.59 -12.66
N SER A 53 32.14 -2.24 -13.79
CA SER A 53 32.55 -3.20 -14.84
C SER A 53 33.67 -4.15 -14.39
N THR A 54 34.35 -3.83 -13.30
CA THR A 54 35.38 -4.70 -12.68
C THR A 54 34.77 -5.84 -11.85
N LEU A 55 33.45 -5.80 -11.60
CA LEU A 55 32.73 -6.81 -10.84
C LEU A 55 31.95 -7.74 -11.78
N THR A 56 31.83 -8.99 -11.38
CA THR A 56 30.86 -9.88 -12.01
C THR A 56 29.43 -9.41 -11.69
N LYS A 57 28.46 -9.82 -12.51
CA LYS A 57 27.03 -9.51 -12.26
C LYS A 57 26.58 -10.00 -10.89
N GLU A 58 27.06 -11.15 -10.44
CA GLU A 58 26.73 -11.73 -9.15
C GLU A 58 27.31 -10.91 -7.99
N GLU A 59 28.59 -10.55 -8.07
CA GLU A 59 29.24 -9.70 -7.05
C GLU A 59 28.55 -8.34 -6.93
N LEU A 60 28.26 -7.68 -8.05
CA LEU A 60 27.55 -6.40 -8.05
C LEU A 60 26.15 -6.56 -7.43
N SER A 61 25.41 -7.60 -7.84
CA SER A 61 24.09 -7.90 -7.30
C SER A 61 24.11 -8.11 -5.78
N ASN A 62 25.06 -8.91 -5.28
CA ASN A 62 25.20 -9.19 -3.85
C ASN A 62 25.55 -7.93 -3.04
N ARG A 63 26.45 -7.08 -3.57
CA ARG A 63 26.84 -5.81 -2.93
C ARG A 63 25.66 -4.83 -2.90
N MET A 64 24.93 -4.70 -4.01
CA MET A 64 23.73 -3.87 -4.07
C MET A 64 22.65 -4.35 -3.10
N ARG A 65 22.41 -5.66 -3.04
CA ARG A 65 21.46 -6.25 -2.07
C ARG A 65 21.84 -5.90 -0.63
N GLY A 66 23.10 -6.14 -0.27
CA GLY A 66 23.59 -5.83 1.09
C GLY A 66 23.43 -4.35 1.42
N PHE A 67 23.85 -3.45 0.53
CA PHE A 67 23.74 -2.01 0.71
C PHE A 67 22.29 -1.58 0.96
N TRP A 68 21.37 -2.01 0.10
CA TRP A 68 19.97 -1.60 0.21
C TRP A 68 19.26 -2.24 1.39
N LEU A 69 19.50 -3.51 1.66
CA LEU A 69 18.85 -4.18 2.79
C LEU A 69 19.27 -3.59 4.13
N GLU A 70 20.56 -3.29 4.30
CA GLU A 70 21.07 -2.63 5.50
C GLU A 70 20.65 -1.16 5.55
N GLY A 71 20.55 -0.47 4.41
CA GLY A 71 19.99 0.88 4.31
C GLY A 71 18.52 0.93 4.75
N LEU A 72 17.69 0.00 4.29
CA LEU A 72 16.29 -0.14 4.71
C LEU A 72 16.18 -0.42 6.22
N LYS A 73 17.00 -1.34 6.74
CA LYS A 73 17.05 -1.62 8.18
C LYS A 73 17.51 -0.40 8.98
N GLY A 74 18.52 0.32 8.49
CA GLY A 74 19.02 1.57 9.09
C GLY A 74 17.93 2.64 9.14
N TRP A 75 17.19 2.80 8.05
CA TRP A 75 16.03 3.70 8.00
C TRP A 75 14.96 3.36 9.04
N GLY A 76 14.59 2.07 9.10
CA GLY A 76 13.64 1.61 10.12
C GLY A 76 14.14 1.82 11.55
N LYS A 77 15.43 1.62 11.82
CA LYS A 77 16.04 1.88 13.13
C LYS A 77 16.03 3.37 13.49
N ALA A 78 16.15 4.25 12.51
CA ALA A 78 16.03 5.70 12.74
C ALA A 78 14.61 6.13 13.15
N ILE A 79 13.57 5.40 12.70
CA ILE A 79 12.18 5.60 13.11
C ILE A 79 11.93 5.03 14.51
N ASN A 80 12.35 3.78 14.73
CA ASN A 80 12.23 3.08 16.01
C ASN A 80 13.43 2.13 16.22
N PRO A 81 14.42 2.51 17.04
CA PRO A 81 15.65 1.71 17.22
C PRO A 81 15.40 0.35 17.87
N LYS A 82 14.28 0.17 18.57
CA LYS A 82 13.92 -1.07 19.25
C LYS A 82 13.06 -2.00 18.38
N ALA A 83 12.60 -1.54 17.22
CA ALA A 83 11.73 -2.32 16.37
C ALA A 83 12.41 -3.57 15.83
N LYS A 84 11.63 -4.64 15.73
CA LYS A 84 12.03 -5.91 15.12
C LYS A 84 11.69 -5.96 13.64
N VAL A 85 10.66 -5.20 13.23
CA VAL A 85 10.16 -5.14 11.86
C VAL A 85 10.05 -3.69 11.40
N PHE A 86 10.53 -3.41 10.20
CA PHE A 86 10.28 -2.17 9.49
C PHE A 86 9.27 -2.43 8.37
N ILE A 87 8.14 -1.71 8.41
CA ILE A 87 7.15 -1.73 7.33
C ILE A 87 7.43 -0.53 6.41
N GLU A 88 8.00 -0.84 5.27
CA GLU A 88 8.27 0.10 4.19
C GLU A 88 7.02 0.25 3.33
N HIS A 89 6.46 1.45 3.28
CA HIS A 89 5.25 1.72 2.52
C HIS A 89 5.51 2.59 1.30
N ASN A 90 5.36 1.98 0.15
CA ASN A 90 5.16 2.68 -1.12
C ASN A 90 4.44 1.74 -2.09
N ARG A 91 3.32 2.16 -2.63
CA ARG A 91 2.50 1.36 -3.55
C ARG A 91 3.24 0.91 -4.82
N PHE A 92 4.22 1.68 -5.25
CA PHE A 92 5.00 1.37 -6.43
C PHE A 92 5.98 0.21 -6.23
N TRP A 93 6.26 -0.23 -4.99
CA TRP A 93 6.93 -1.49 -4.76
C TRP A 93 6.18 -2.70 -5.34
N ALA A 94 4.90 -2.54 -5.64
CA ALA A 94 4.11 -3.55 -6.34
C ALA A 94 4.64 -3.87 -7.74
N ASP A 95 5.31 -2.91 -8.41
CA ASP A 95 5.97 -3.16 -9.70
C ASP A 95 7.23 -4.03 -9.56
N ASP A 96 7.80 -4.08 -8.37
CA ASP A 96 9.06 -4.77 -8.05
C ASP A 96 8.86 -6.04 -7.20
N ILE A 97 7.71 -6.73 -7.29
CA ILE A 97 7.44 -7.92 -6.46
C ILE A 97 8.51 -9.01 -6.60
N ASP A 98 9.09 -9.18 -7.79
CA ASP A 98 10.20 -10.12 -8.00
C ASP A 98 11.47 -9.68 -7.29
N ILE A 99 11.75 -8.38 -7.30
CA ILE A 99 12.88 -7.81 -6.58
C ILE A 99 12.70 -8.04 -5.07
N ILE A 100 11.49 -7.81 -4.56
CA ILE A 100 11.21 -8.05 -3.14
C ILE A 100 11.35 -9.53 -2.81
N LYS A 101 10.82 -10.42 -3.63
CA LYS A 101 10.86 -11.87 -3.42
C LYS A 101 12.26 -12.43 -3.58
N HIS A 102 12.85 -12.24 -4.76
CA HIS A 102 14.06 -12.99 -5.14
C HIS A 102 15.35 -12.25 -4.79
N PHE A 103 15.34 -10.92 -4.81
CA PHE A 103 16.53 -10.13 -4.52
C PHE A 103 16.61 -9.76 -3.04
N PHE A 104 15.54 -9.23 -2.44
CA PHE A 104 15.55 -8.89 -1.02
C PHE A 104 15.18 -10.07 -0.11
N ASN A 105 14.44 -11.04 -0.61
CA ASN A 105 13.87 -12.15 0.17
C ASN A 105 13.04 -11.63 1.35
N CYS A 106 12.13 -10.69 1.06
CA CYS A 106 11.29 -10.02 2.04
C CYS A 106 9.81 -10.38 1.83
N LYS A 107 9.02 -10.22 2.88
CA LYS A 107 7.57 -10.42 2.86
C LYS A 107 6.84 -9.17 2.39
N ILE A 108 5.65 -9.36 1.81
CA ILE A 108 4.77 -8.29 1.34
C ILE A 108 3.45 -8.34 2.09
N ILE A 109 2.91 -7.17 2.42
CA ILE A 109 1.53 -6.99 2.91
C ILE A 109 0.77 -6.22 1.84
N ILE A 110 -0.42 -6.70 1.47
CA ILE A 110 -1.33 -6.00 0.56
C ILE A 110 -2.69 -5.91 1.23
N ILE A 111 -3.14 -4.70 1.47
CA ILE A 111 -4.47 -4.46 2.01
C ILE A 111 -5.45 -4.37 0.85
N LEU A 112 -6.43 -5.25 0.88
CA LEU A 112 -7.51 -5.34 -0.09
C LEU A 112 -8.74 -4.56 0.41
N ARG A 113 -9.52 -4.05 -0.53
CA ARG A 113 -10.82 -3.46 -0.26
C ARG A 113 -11.73 -3.66 -1.47
N ASP A 114 -13.03 -3.75 -1.28
CA ASP A 114 -14.00 -3.77 -2.37
C ASP A 114 -13.73 -2.59 -3.33
N LEU A 115 -13.52 -2.91 -4.61
CA LEU A 115 -13.17 -1.90 -5.62
C LEU A 115 -14.29 -0.87 -5.81
N LYS A 116 -15.54 -1.23 -5.53
CA LYS A 116 -16.68 -0.29 -5.49
C LYS A 116 -16.49 0.74 -4.38
N ASP A 117 -16.04 0.32 -3.20
CA ASP A 117 -15.75 1.23 -2.10
C ASP A 117 -14.53 2.11 -2.37
N VAL A 118 -13.51 1.58 -3.06
CA VAL A 118 -12.35 2.37 -3.52
C VAL A 118 -12.81 3.43 -4.51
N ALA A 119 -13.57 3.07 -5.54
CA ALA A 119 -14.12 3.99 -6.54
C ALA A 119 -15.02 5.06 -5.89
N ASN A 120 -15.92 4.65 -5.00
CA ASN A 120 -16.80 5.55 -4.26
C ASN A 120 -16.02 6.55 -3.39
N SER A 121 -14.94 6.11 -2.77
CA SER A 121 -14.04 6.97 -1.99
C SER A 121 -13.34 8.01 -2.88
N LEU A 122 -12.91 7.63 -4.08
CA LEU A 122 -12.28 8.54 -5.05
C LEU A 122 -13.29 9.56 -5.59
N GLU A 123 -14.50 9.11 -5.94
CA GLU A 123 -15.59 10.00 -6.37
C GLU A 123 -15.94 11.04 -5.30
N ASN A 124 -15.97 10.65 -4.03
CA ASN A 124 -16.24 11.59 -2.95
C ASN A 124 -15.12 12.64 -2.80
N ILE A 125 -13.87 12.28 -3.08
CA ILE A 125 -12.78 13.26 -3.12
C ILE A 125 -13.03 14.28 -4.23
N VAL A 126 -13.33 13.83 -5.44
CA VAL A 126 -13.61 14.73 -6.59
C VAL A 126 -14.77 15.67 -6.31
N LYS A 127 -15.84 15.18 -5.66
CA LYS A 127 -17.02 15.99 -5.34
C LYS A 127 -16.75 17.07 -4.28
N ASN A 128 -15.93 16.75 -3.30
CA ASN A 128 -15.77 17.58 -2.10
C ASN A 128 -14.61 18.58 -2.17
N HIS A 129 -13.80 18.54 -3.23
CA HIS A 129 -12.63 19.42 -3.34
C HIS A 129 -12.70 20.27 -4.61
N ASN A 130 -12.79 21.60 -4.43
CA ASN A 130 -12.94 22.57 -5.53
C ASN A 130 -11.62 23.16 -6.04
N GLU A 131 -10.53 23.01 -5.30
CA GLU A 131 -9.26 23.70 -5.57
C GLU A 131 -8.09 22.74 -5.52
N PHE A 132 -7.60 22.29 -6.69
CA PHE A 132 -6.37 21.48 -6.69
C PHE A 132 -5.46 21.75 -7.88
N ASN A 133 -4.29 22.18 -7.55
CA ASN A 133 -3.14 22.35 -8.41
C ASN A 133 -2.06 21.37 -8.01
N ASN A 134 -2.02 20.13 -8.46
CA ASN A 134 -0.84 19.26 -8.40
C ASN A 134 -1.05 17.94 -9.14
N ASP A 135 -0.08 17.06 -9.20
CA ASP A 135 0.08 15.87 -10.04
C ASP A 135 -1.09 14.88 -10.10
N PHE A 136 -2.02 14.95 -9.16
CA PHE A 136 -3.37 14.40 -9.28
C PHE A 136 -4.32 15.27 -10.16
N ASN A 137 -3.84 16.35 -10.76
CA ASN A 137 -4.63 17.25 -11.62
C ASN A 137 -5.30 16.52 -12.78
N ASN A 138 -4.75 15.39 -13.20
CA ASN A 138 -5.40 14.58 -14.22
C ASN A 138 -6.77 14.05 -13.76
N PHE A 139 -7.02 13.90 -12.47
CA PHE A 139 -8.34 13.55 -11.94
C PHE A 139 -9.34 14.73 -12.04
N TYR A 140 -8.85 15.97 -11.96
CA TYR A 140 -9.69 17.19 -12.04
C TYR A 140 -10.18 17.53 -13.43
N VAL A 141 -9.37 17.27 -14.43
CA VAL A 141 -9.76 17.45 -15.84
C VAL A 141 -11.05 16.70 -16.12
N TYR A 142 -11.33 15.66 -15.36
CA TYR A 142 -12.52 14.82 -15.54
C TYR A 142 -13.70 15.15 -14.60
N LYS A 143 -13.64 16.20 -13.78
CA LYS A 143 -14.74 16.55 -12.84
C LYS A 143 -16.08 16.69 -13.57
N ASN A 144 -16.08 17.24 -14.77
CA ASN A 144 -17.27 17.43 -15.61
C ASN A 144 -17.60 16.22 -16.49
N SER A 145 -16.81 15.15 -16.43
CA SER A 145 -17.05 13.92 -17.18
C SER A 145 -18.10 13.05 -16.50
N ALA A 146 -18.64 12.08 -17.22
CA ALA A 146 -19.49 11.06 -16.63
C ALA A 146 -18.74 10.26 -15.55
N GLN A 147 -19.45 9.77 -14.54
CA GLN A 147 -18.84 9.01 -13.45
C GLN A 147 -18.08 7.78 -13.93
N LEU A 148 -18.64 7.07 -14.92
CA LEU A 148 -17.98 5.92 -15.54
C LEU A 148 -16.64 6.29 -16.16
N GLN A 149 -16.57 7.40 -16.91
CA GLN A 149 -15.31 7.86 -17.51
C GLN A 149 -14.25 8.21 -16.45
N ARG A 150 -14.67 8.84 -15.34
CA ARG A 150 -13.74 9.11 -14.23
C ARG A 150 -13.25 7.83 -13.59
N THR A 151 -14.14 6.85 -13.38
CA THR A 151 -13.76 5.57 -12.80
C THR A 151 -12.76 4.83 -13.68
N HIS A 152 -12.97 4.80 -15.00
CA HIS A 152 -11.96 4.25 -15.92
C HIS A 152 -10.60 4.92 -15.71
N LYS A 153 -10.54 6.25 -15.67
CA LYS A 153 -9.29 6.98 -15.47
C LYS A 153 -8.65 6.73 -14.13
N PHE A 154 -9.45 6.56 -13.06
CA PHE A 154 -8.91 6.18 -11.76
C PHE A 154 -8.20 4.83 -11.80
N PHE A 155 -8.82 3.83 -12.44
CA PHE A 155 -8.28 2.48 -12.49
C PHE A 155 -7.15 2.29 -13.51
N GLU A 156 -7.09 3.13 -14.55
CA GLU A 156 -5.95 3.24 -15.46
C GLU A 156 -4.73 3.93 -14.83
N HIS A 157 -4.94 4.75 -13.79
CA HIS A 157 -3.85 5.51 -13.18
C HIS A 157 -2.87 4.58 -12.45
N GLU A 158 -1.58 4.84 -12.59
CA GLU A 158 -0.49 4.01 -12.07
C GLU A 158 -0.63 3.64 -10.59
N MET A 159 -1.13 4.57 -9.76
CA MET A 159 -1.34 4.36 -8.32
C MET A 159 -2.31 3.22 -8.00
N ILE A 160 -3.21 2.88 -8.91
CA ILE A 160 -4.20 1.80 -8.77
C ILE A 160 -3.81 0.63 -9.68
N ARG A 161 -3.52 0.93 -10.95
CA ARG A 161 -3.20 -0.08 -11.94
C ARG A 161 -2.00 -0.96 -11.52
N ILE A 162 -0.91 -0.36 -11.04
CA ILE A 162 0.30 -1.11 -10.66
C ILE A 162 0.01 -2.09 -9.52
N PRO A 163 -0.57 -1.70 -8.37
CA PRO A 163 -0.94 -2.67 -7.33
C PRO A 163 -1.95 -3.72 -7.80
N LEU A 164 -2.94 -3.38 -8.62
CA LEU A 164 -3.91 -4.36 -9.16
C LEU A 164 -3.22 -5.39 -10.07
N THR A 165 -2.34 -4.94 -10.95
CA THR A 165 -1.54 -5.83 -11.82
C THR A 165 -0.68 -6.78 -10.98
N ALA A 166 -0.06 -6.27 -9.92
CA ALA A 166 0.73 -7.10 -9.00
C ALA A 166 -0.13 -8.14 -8.27
N ILE A 167 -1.31 -7.74 -7.78
CA ILE A 167 -2.26 -8.68 -7.14
C ILE A 167 -2.65 -9.79 -8.11
N LYS A 168 -3.01 -9.42 -9.34
CA LYS A 168 -3.37 -10.40 -10.37
C LYS A 168 -2.22 -11.37 -10.64
N ARG A 169 -1.02 -10.84 -10.80
CA ARG A 169 0.18 -11.64 -11.03
C ARG A 169 0.48 -12.59 -9.86
N ILE A 170 0.35 -12.13 -8.62
CA ILE A 170 0.53 -12.97 -7.42
C ILE A 170 -0.43 -14.14 -7.43
N ILE A 171 -1.69 -13.91 -7.86
CA ILE A 171 -2.70 -14.96 -7.98
C ILE A 171 -2.35 -15.93 -9.12
N ASP A 172 -2.06 -15.41 -10.31
CA ASP A 172 -1.79 -16.19 -11.51
C ASP A 172 -0.54 -17.10 -11.35
N GLU A 173 0.49 -16.61 -10.65
CA GLU A 173 1.74 -17.31 -10.41
C GLU A 173 1.78 -18.07 -9.06
N GLY A 174 0.71 -18.01 -8.25
CA GLY A 174 0.62 -18.74 -6.98
C GLY A 174 1.60 -18.24 -5.90
N MET A 175 1.95 -16.97 -5.89
CA MET A 175 3.00 -16.40 -5.04
C MET A 175 2.51 -16.09 -3.62
N PHE A 176 1.79 -17.00 -2.96
CA PHE A 176 1.15 -16.71 -1.66
C PHE A 176 2.09 -16.84 -0.45
N ASP A 177 3.22 -17.53 -0.58
CA ASP A 177 4.11 -17.83 0.56
C ASP A 177 4.77 -16.58 1.16
N PHE A 178 4.96 -15.54 0.35
CA PHE A 178 5.62 -14.31 0.79
C PHE A 178 4.69 -13.09 0.81
N VAL A 179 3.39 -13.27 0.50
CA VAL A 179 2.38 -12.20 0.49
C VAL A 179 1.26 -12.49 1.46
N HIS A 180 0.96 -11.52 2.31
CA HIS A 180 -0.24 -11.54 3.16
C HIS A 180 -1.27 -10.57 2.64
N PHE A 181 -2.42 -11.10 2.24
CA PHE A 181 -3.59 -10.31 1.89
C PHE A 181 -4.44 -10.06 3.14
N LEU A 182 -4.70 -8.78 3.43
CA LEU A 182 -5.55 -8.36 4.53
C LEU A 182 -6.75 -7.61 3.98
N LYS A 183 -7.95 -8.20 4.08
CA LYS A 183 -9.20 -7.54 3.64
C LYS A 183 -9.60 -6.49 4.67
N TYR A 184 -9.82 -5.27 4.20
CA TYR A 184 -10.25 -4.15 5.04
C TYR A 184 -11.58 -4.43 5.75
N GLU A 185 -12.53 -5.02 5.05
CA GLU A 185 -13.86 -5.35 5.56
C GLU A 185 -13.78 -6.38 6.70
N ASP A 186 -12.91 -7.37 6.58
CA ASP A 186 -12.70 -8.38 7.62
C ASP A 186 -11.97 -7.78 8.82
N PHE A 187 -10.98 -6.91 8.57
CA PHE A 187 -10.32 -6.16 9.62
C PHE A 187 -11.30 -5.28 10.42
N ILE A 188 -12.22 -4.58 9.77
CA ILE A 188 -13.22 -3.77 10.48
C ILE A 188 -14.16 -4.65 11.32
N LYS A 189 -14.52 -5.84 10.83
CA LYS A 189 -15.41 -6.77 11.55
C LYS A 189 -14.71 -7.48 12.71
N LYS A 190 -13.48 -7.93 12.53
CA LYS A 190 -12.73 -8.78 13.48
C LYS A 190 -11.25 -8.34 13.56
N PRO A 191 -10.97 -7.11 14.04
CA PRO A 191 -9.66 -6.48 13.88
C PRO A 191 -8.52 -7.26 14.53
N GLN A 192 -8.69 -7.74 15.75
CA GLN A 192 -7.63 -8.50 16.42
C GLN A 192 -7.34 -9.83 15.71
N GLN A 193 -8.40 -10.52 15.25
CA GLN A 193 -8.25 -11.81 14.57
C GLN A 193 -7.47 -11.66 13.25
N GLU A 194 -7.74 -10.61 12.49
CA GLU A 194 -7.02 -10.34 11.24
C GLU A 194 -5.57 -9.95 11.49
N LEU A 195 -5.29 -9.17 12.55
CA LEU A 195 -3.92 -8.87 12.93
C LEU A 195 -3.17 -10.09 13.47
N ASP A 196 -3.84 -11.00 14.17
CA ASP A 196 -3.21 -12.24 14.65
C ASP A 196 -2.77 -13.12 13.46
N LYS A 197 -3.54 -13.16 12.36
CA LYS A 197 -3.12 -13.80 11.10
C LYS A 197 -1.88 -13.13 10.51
N LEU A 198 -1.85 -11.79 10.50
CA LEU A 198 -0.70 -11.01 10.05
C LEU A 198 0.53 -11.28 10.93
N TYR A 199 0.39 -11.29 12.26
CA TYR A 199 1.48 -11.63 13.18
C TYR A 199 2.04 -13.03 12.92
N LYS A 200 1.16 -14.01 12.72
CA LYS A 200 1.55 -15.37 12.36
C LYS A 200 2.36 -15.41 11.06
N PHE A 201 1.88 -14.70 10.03
CA PHE A 201 2.59 -14.58 8.75
C PHE A 201 3.97 -13.92 8.91
N LEU A 202 4.08 -12.90 9.75
CA LEU A 202 5.35 -12.21 10.04
C LEU A 202 6.25 -12.96 11.02
N GLU A 203 5.80 -14.11 11.57
CA GLU A 203 6.52 -14.91 12.58
C GLU A 203 6.79 -14.12 13.86
N LEU A 204 5.85 -13.26 14.23
CA LEU A 204 5.89 -12.44 15.43
C LEU A 204 4.90 -12.94 16.47
N LYS A 205 5.19 -12.62 17.75
CA LYS A 205 4.21 -12.83 18.82
C LYS A 205 3.02 -11.89 18.63
N PRO A 206 1.77 -12.39 18.79
CA PRO A 206 0.60 -11.54 18.77
C PRO A 206 0.70 -10.39 19.77
N TYR A 207 0.19 -9.23 19.38
CA TYR A 207 0.10 -8.04 20.23
C TYR A 207 -1.35 -7.63 20.38
N LYS A 208 -1.78 -7.32 21.61
CA LYS A 208 -3.14 -6.87 21.89
C LYS A 208 -3.27 -5.38 21.58
N HIS A 209 -4.03 -5.06 20.55
CA HIS A 209 -4.27 -3.69 20.12
C HIS A 209 -5.46 -3.04 20.83
N ASP A 210 -5.40 -1.73 21.02
CA ASP A 210 -6.54 -0.92 21.47
C ASP A 210 -7.24 -0.26 20.27
N PHE A 211 -8.36 -0.83 19.85
CA PHE A 211 -9.14 -0.35 18.72
C PHE A 211 -10.05 0.84 19.05
N ASN A 212 -10.12 1.24 20.33
CA ASN A 212 -10.90 2.40 20.78
C ASN A 212 -10.06 3.66 20.95
N ASN A 213 -8.72 3.54 20.89
CA ASN A 213 -7.79 4.65 21.04
C ASN A 213 -6.72 4.60 19.94
N ILE A 214 -7.14 4.81 18.71
CA ILE A 214 -6.24 4.82 17.54
C ILE A 214 -5.73 6.25 17.39
N LYS A 215 -4.41 6.42 17.56
CA LYS A 215 -3.77 7.70 17.30
C LYS A 215 -3.44 7.84 15.83
N ASP A 216 -3.75 9.01 15.27
CA ASP A 216 -3.29 9.33 13.93
C ASP A 216 -1.75 9.29 13.90
N MET A 217 -1.21 8.83 12.80
CA MET A 217 0.23 8.91 12.60
C MET A 217 0.56 10.37 12.32
N ASP A 218 1.54 10.92 13.06
CA ASP A 218 1.99 12.29 12.89
C ASP A 218 2.35 12.55 11.43
N ARG A 219 1.38 13.06 10.68
CA ARG A 219 1.57 13.55 9.33
C ARG A 219 1.82 15.06 9.42
N ILE A 220 2.90 15.48 8.84
CA ILE A 220 2.99 16.85 8.38
C ILE A 220 2.09 16.91 7.16
N ASP A 221 0.88 17.45 7.29
CA ASP A 221 0.03 17.83 6.18
C ASP A 221 0.80 18.85 5.35
N THR A 222 1.57 18.37 4.40
CA THR A 222 2.22 19.29 3.48
C THR A 222 1.15 19.85 2.52
N PRO A 223 1.30 21.10 2.08
CA PRO A 223 0.44 21.69 1.05
C PRO A 223 0.41 20.87 -0.25
N MET A 224 1.38 19.96 -0.44
CA MET A 224 1.47 19.03 -1.56
C MET A 224 0.55 17.81 -1.45
N LEU A 225 -0.15 17.64 -0.32
CA LEU A 225 -1.16 16.59 -0.13
C LEU A 225 -2.53 17.20 0.13
N PRO A 226 -3.08 17.92 -0.84
CA PRO A 226 -4.37 18.60 -0.69
C PRO A 226 -5.58 17.66 -0.55
N TYR A 227 -5.44 16.39 -0.93
CA TYR A 227 -6.40 15.31 -0.63
C TYR A 227 -6.34 14.92 0.84
N GLY A 228 -5.59 15.63 1.50
CA GLY A 228 -4.94 15.64 2.78
C GLY A 228 -5.76 15.23 3.92
N ARG A 229 -6.79 15.03 3.94
CA ARG A 229 -7.49 14.62 5.14
C ARG A 229 -7.69 13.12 5.10
N HIS A 230 -6.56 12.45 5.20
CA HIS A 230 -6.54 11.07 5.65
C HIS A 230 -6.69 11.02 7.18
N SER A 231 -7.54 11.91 7.76
CA SER A 231 -7.89 11.79 9.16
C SER A 231 -8.47 10.41 9.38
N ILE A 232 -7.78 9.61 10.16
CA ILE A 232 -8.27 8.31 10.58
C ILE A 232 -9.26 8.48 11.72
N VAL A 233 -10.15 7.53 11.85
CA VAL A 233 -11.04 7.47 13.01
C VAL A 233 -10.24 7.12 14.26
N SER A 234 -10.52 7.80 15.38
CA SER A 234 -9.87 7.51 16.67
C SER A 234 -10.34 6.20 17.31
N SER A 235 -11.36 5.57 16.76
CA SER A 235 -11.91 4.30 17.23
C SER A 235 -12.60 3.61 16.08
N LEU A 236 -12.46 2.27 15.95
CA LEU A 236 -13.17 1.49 14.94
C LEU A 236 -14.70 1.54 15.15
N ASN A 237 -15.18 1.70 16.38
CA ASN A 237 -16.60 1.85 16.67
C ASN A 237 -17.18 3.16 16.08
N LYS A 238 -16.35 4.14 15.75
CA LYS A 238 -16.77 5.40 15.11
C LYS A 238 -16.69 5.32 13.58
N HIS A 239 -16.30 4.19 13.03
CA HIS A 239 -16.24 4.01 11.58
C HIS A 239 -17.64 4.09 10.99
N LYS A 240 -17.90 5.15 10.22
CA LYS A 240 -19.15 5.31 9.47
C LYS A 240 -18.95 4.79 8.05
N LYS A 241 -19.95 4.02 7.57
CA LYS A 241 -19.99 3.72 6.12
C LYS A 241 -20.08 5.04 5.37
N THR A 242 -19.26 5.19 4.36
CA THR A 242 -19.34 6.32 3.43
C THR A 242 -20.63 6.19 2.62
N ASN A 243 -21.35 7.31 2.41
CA ASN A 243 -22.51 7.29 1.54
C ASN A 243 -22.12 6.75 0.16
N PHE A 244 -22.82 5.72 -0.27
CA PHE A 244 -22.57 5.09 -1.55
C PHE A 244 -23.27 5.89 -2.64
N THR A 245 -22.51 6.33 -3.64
CA THR A 245 -22.99 7.24 -4.70
C THR A 245 -22.64 6.79 -6.11
N LEU A 246 -22.19 5.54 -6.26
CA LEU A 246 -21.86 4.99 -7.58
C LEU A 246 -23.15 4.69 -8.35
N LYS A 247 -23.10 4.95 -9.66
CA LYS A 247 -24.14 4.58 -10.61
C LYS A 247 -24.01 3.12 -11.00
N GLU A 248 -25.08 2.55 -11.53
CA GLU A 248 -25.16 1.13 -11.90
C GLU A 248 -24.15 0.75 -12.99
N ASP A 249 -23.98 1.60 -14.00
CA ASP A 249 -22.99 1.43 -15.07
C ASP A 249 -21.55 1.35 -14.56
N VAL A 250 -21.23 2.07 -13.47
CA VAL A 250 -19.92 2.01 -12.80
C VAL A 250 -19.76 0.69 -12.04
N ILE A 251 -20.82 0.23 -11.38
CA ILE A 251 -20.79 -1.04 -10.64
C ILE A 251 -20.58 -2.19 -11.61
N GLU A 252 -21.36 -2.22 -12.70
CA GLU A 252 -21.27 -3.23 -13.76
C GLU A 252 -19.87 -3.26 -14.39
N PHE A 253 -19.30 -2.09 -14.68
CA PHE A 253 -17.93 -1.97 -15.18
C PHE A 253 -16.92 -2.62 -14.21
N LEU A 254 -16.97 -2.27 -12.94
CA LEU A 254 -16.02 -2.78 -11.95
C LEU A 254 -16.15 -4.31 -11.76
N GLU A 255 -17.37 -4.81 -11.71
CA GLU A 255 -17.62 -6.25 -11.55
C GLU A 255 -17.22 -7.06 -12.79
N THR A 256 -17.35 -6.48 -13.97
CA THR A 256 -16.98 -7.12 -15.23
C THR A 256 -15.47 -7.09 -15.46
N GLU A 257 -14.86 -5.90 -15.40
CA GLU A 257 -13.44 -5.70 -15.67
C GLU A 257 -12.55 -6.38 -14.63
N PHE A 258 -12.97 -6.36 -13.37
CA PHE A 258 -12.22 -6.95 -12.25
C PHE A 258 -12.89 -8.22 -11.70
N LYS A 259 -13.60 -8.96 -12.55
CA LYS A 259 -14.27 -10.23 -12.18
C LYS A 259 -13.32 -11.17 -11.43
N TRP A 260 -12.08 -11.33 -11.90
CA TRP A 260 -11.04 -12.14 -11.27
C TRP A 260 -10.75 -11.73 -9.81
N TYR A 261 -10.82 -10.44 -9.51
CA TYR A 261 -10.60 -9.89 -8.15
C TYR A 261 -11.76 -10.26 -7.22
N TYR A 262 -12.99 -10.06 -7.71
CA TYR A 262 -14.19 -10.42 -6.96
C TYR A 262 -14.30 -11.92 -6.74
N GLU A 263 -14.07 -12.73 -7.77
CA GLU A 263 -14.06 -14.19 -7.66
C GLU A 263 -13.06 -14.71 -6.64
N ARG A 264 -11.88 -14.08 -6.56
CA ARG A 264 -10.81 -14.51 -5.64
C ARG A 264 -11.04 -14.08 -4.21
N PHE A 265 -11.56 -12.87 -3.99
CA PHE A 265 -11.56 -12.26 -2.66
C PHE A 265 -12.96 -11.96 -2.10
N TYR A 266 -14.00 -11.93 -2.91
CA TYR A 266 -15.33 -11.45 -2.51
C TYR A 266 -16.47 -12.41 -2.86
N ASN A 267 -16.26 -13.43 -3.67
CA ASN A 267 -17.24 -14.49 -3.88
C ASN A 267 -17.02 -15.58 -2.81
N GLU A 268 -17.81 -15.50 -1.74
CA GLU A 268 -18.01 -16.59 -0.78
C GLU A 268 -19.28 -17.36 -1.14
#